data_abff49bca5a1904c81cf78033da96e5f
#
_entry.id   abff49bca5a1904c81cf78033da96e5f
#
_cell.length_a   1.000
_cell.length_b   1.000
_cell.length_c   1.000
_cell.angle_alpha   90.00
_cell.angle_beta   90.00
_cell.angle_gamma   90.00
#
_symmetry.space_group_name_H-M   'P 1'
#
loop_
_entity.id
_entity.type
_entity.pdbx_description
1 polymer ?
#
loop_
_entity_poly.entity_id
_entity_poly.type
_entity_poly.pdbx_seq_one_letter_code
_entity_poly.pdbx_strand_id
1 'polypeptide(L)'
;MTGKWLNISLIEDFFYTLLNSKELGKVVVGTKIPDTLDREIKRMTLIDLGRIRDRVGYGSGVVLVFLFSKSSSNGAKDVPVMAEMEEFVRTKILESRHEHYIISRGSTYPDYDSSCDMHCNVVEINLTII
;
A
#
# COMPACT_ATOMS: atom_id res chain seq x y z
N MET A 1 0.89 26.05 -2.96
CA MET A 1 0.63 25.54 -4.32
C MET A 1 0.72 24.04 -4.39
N THR A 2 -0.33 23.42 -4.89
CA THR A 2 -0.39 21.95 -5.02
C THR A 2 0.56 21.40 -6.09
N GLY A 3 0.91 22.19 -7.12
CA GLY A 3 1.63 21.73 -8.31
C GLY A 3 2.90 20.93 -8.03
N LYS A 4 3.73 21.40 -7.10
CA LYS A 4 4.96 20.73 -6.71
C LYS A 4 4.67 19.34 -6.10
N TRP A 5 3.62 19.25 -5.29
CA TRP A 5 3.28 18.05 -4.53
C TRP A 5 2.47 17.04 -5.32
N LEU A 6 2.03 17.41 -6.55
CA LEU A 6 1.38 16.49 -7.49
C LEU A 6 2.38 15.62 -8.25
N ASN A 7 3.66 15.75 -7.99
CA ASN A 7 4.70 14.95 -8.60
C ASN A 7 4.56 13.49 -8.16
N ILE A 8 4.38 12.59 -9.13
CA ILE A 8 4.14 11.16 -8.86
C ILE A 8 5.30 10.54 -8.06
N SER A 9 6.54 10.88 -8.44
CA SER A 9 7.70 10.31 -7.73
C SER A 9 7.78 10.77 -6.28
N LEU A 10 7.38 12.00 -5.97
CA LEU A 10 7.32 12.49 -4.59
C LEU A 10 6.22 11.78 -3.80
N ILE A 11 5.07 11.52 -4.42
CA ILE A 11 3.98 10.80 -3.78
C ILE A 11 4.41 9.35 -3.50
N GLU A 12 5.05 8.70 -4.48
CA GLU A 12 5.57 7.35 -4.31
C GLU A 12 6.59 7.29 -3.17
N ASP A 13 7.51 8.26 -3.11
CA ASP A 13 8.50 8.34 -2.04
C ASP A 13 7.86 8.52 -0.67
N PHE A 14 6.82 9.36 -0.60
CA PHE A 14 6.07 9.57 0.64
C PHE A 14 5.48 8.25 1.15
N PHE A 15 4.79 7.49 0.29
CA PHE A 15 4.17 6.23 0.71
C PHE A 15 5.21 5.16 0.99
N TYR A 16 6.27 5.09 0.21
CA TYR A 16 7.35 4.14 0.47
C TYR A 16 7.98 4.40 1.85
N THR A 17 8.31 5.66 2.14
CA THR A 17 8.91 6.03 3.42
C THR A 17 7.95 5.75 4.59
N LEU A 18 6.67 6.01 4.40
CA LEU A 18 5.64 5.78 5.43
C LEU A 18 5.50 4.29 5.75
N LEU A 19 5.53 3.43 4.74
CA LEU A 19 5.18 2.03 4.87
C LEU A 19 6.38 1.07 4.83
N ASN A 20 7.59 1.55 4.54
CA ASN A 20 8.76 0.67 4.47
C ASN A 20 9.15 0.18 5.86
N SER A 21 8.78 -1.05 6.16
CA SER A 21 9.01 -1.67 7.46
C SER A 21 9.02 -3.18 7.31
N LYS A 22 9.75 -3.86 8.20
CA LYS A 22 9.81 -5.32 8.22
C LYS A 22 8.45 -5.98 8.47
N GLU A 23 7.53 -5.27 9.14
CA GLU A 23 6.17 -5.76 9.37
C GLU A 23 5.41 -5.99 8.06
N LEU A 24 5.74 -5.22 7.02
CA LEU A 24 5.12 -5.35 5.69
C LEU A 24 5.97 -6.16 4.72
N GLY A 25 7.12 -6.67 5.17
CA GLY A 25 8.03 -7.45 4.35
C GLY A 25 8.70 -6.62 3.27
N LYS A 26 8.83 -7.17 2.07
CA LYS A 26 9.39 -6.44 0.94
C LYS A 26 8.36 -5.44 0.42
N VAL A 27 8.70 -4.16 0.48
CA VAL A 27 7.82 -3.08 0.01
C VAL A 27 8.27 -2.64 -1.39
N VAL A 28 7.34 -2.67 -2.34
CA VAL A 28 7.57 -2.32 -3.73
C VAL A 28 6.56 -1.26 -4.15
N VAL A 29 7.00 -0.27 -4.91
CA VAL A 29 6.12 0.73 -5.51
C VAL A 29 5.99 0.43 -7.00
N GLY A 30 4.77 0.37 -7.51
CA GLY A 30 4.53 0.09 -8.93
C GLY A 30 3.12 -0.40 -9.18
N THR A 31 2.91 -0.92 -10.38
CA THR A 31 1.59 -1.39 -10.82
C THR A 31 1.46 -2.90 -10.88
N LYS A 32 2.55 -3.62 -10.68
CA LYS A 32 2.54 -5.08 -10.71
C LYS A 32 3.62 -5.66 -9.81
N ILE A 33 3.42 -6.89 -9.40
CA ILE A 33 4.39 -7.66 -8.63
C ILE A 33 5.62 -7.94 -9.49
N PRO A 34 6.84 -7.81 -8.93
CA PRO A 34 8.06 -8.17 -9.66
C PRO A 34 8.02 -9.62 -10.15
N ASP A 35 8.47 -9.87 -11.38
CA ASP A 35 8.46 -11.20 -11.99
C ASP A 35 9.37 -12.19 -11.26
N THR A 36 10.41 -11.69 -10.59
CA THR A 36 11.36 -12.52 -9.85
C THR A 36 11.24 -12.28 -8.36
N LEU A 37 10.31 -13.02 -7.73
CA LEU A 37 10.21 -13.04 -6.28
C LEU A 37 11.13 -14.11 -5.71
N ASP A 38 11.87 -13.74 -4.66
CA ASP A 38 12.62 -14.70 -3.87
C ASP A 38 11.64 -15.64 -3.17
N ARG A 39 11.85 -16.94 -3.27
CA ARG A 39 11.02 -17.95 -2.62
C ARG A 39 11.02 -17.86 -1.10
N GLU A 40 12.03 -17.20 -0.54
CA GLU A 40 12.14 -16.98 0.91
C GLU A 40 11.22 -15.84 1.40
N ILE A 41 10.65 -15.04 0.51
CA ILE A 41 9.78 -13.95 0.88
C ILE A 41 8.47 -14.49 1.44
N LYS A 42 8.18 -14.16 2.69
CA LYS A 42 6.96 -14.57 3.40
C LYS A 42 5.89 -13.50 3.36
N ARG A 43 6.28 -12.23 3.27
CA ARG A 43 5.40 -11.08 3.22
C ARG A 43 5.89 -10.11 2.15
N MET A 44 4.96 -9.46 1.48
CA MET A 44 5.28 -8.43 0.50
C MET A 44 4.16 -7.40 0.48
N THR A 45 4.52 -6.16 0.17
CA THR A 45 3.55 -5.08 0.04
C THR A 45 3.81 -4.35 -1.26
N LEU A 46 2.76 -4.19 -2.06
CA LEU A 46 2.81 -3.43 -3.30
C LEU A 46 1.99 -2.15 -3.12
N ILE A 47 2.62 -1.02 -3.38
CA ILE A 47 1.97 0.30 -3.32
C ILE A 47 1.70 0.75 -4.75
N ASP A 48 0.43 0.85 -5.10
CA ASP A 48 -0.02 1.27 -6.44
C ASP A 48 -0.80 2.58 -6.29
N LEU A 49 -0.23 3.66 -6.84
CA LEU A 49 -0.82 4.99 -6.71
C LEU A 49 -2.15 5.15 -7.46
N GLY A 50 -2.35 4.39 -8.53
CA GLY A 50 -3.51 4.61 -9.38
C GLY A 50 -3.53 6.00 -10.00
N ARG A 51 -4.70 6.55 -10.21
CA ARG A 51 -4.88 7.88 -10.83
C ARG A 51 -4.91 8.97 -9.78
N ILE A 52 -4.03 9.95 -9.93
CA ILE A 52 -4.05 11.17 -9.12
C ILE A 52 -4.70 12.26 -9.96
N ARG A 53 -5.72 12.90 -9.41
CA ARG A 53 -6.48 13.94 -10.11
C ARG A 53 -6.09 15.32 -9.60
N ASP A 54 -5.82 16.22 -10.55
CA ASP A 54 -5.62 17.64 -10.23
C ASP A 54 -6.99 18.30 -10.17
N ARG A 55 -7.31 18.84 -9.00
CA ARG A 55 -8.56 19.58 -8.77
C ARG A 55 -8.23 21.06 -8.65
N VAL A 56 -9.26 21.89 -8.65
CA VAL A 56 -9.08 23.33 -8.44
C VAL A 56 -8.63 23.56 -6.99
N GLY A 57 -7.37 23.96 -6.83
CA GLY A 57 -6.79 24.26 -5.52
C GLY A 57 -6.28 23.05 -4.72
N TYR A 58 -6.47 21.82 -5.21
CA TYR A 58 -5.98 20.63 -4.51
C TYR A 58 -5.89 19.44 -5.47
N GLY A 59 -5.23 18.38 -5.01
CA GLY A 59 -5.19 17.11 -5.74
C GLY A 59 -5.87 16.02 -4.92
N SER A 60 -6.30 14.96 -5.59
CA SER A 60 -6.93 13.82 -4.90
C SER A 60 -6.65 12.51 -5.63
N GLY A 61 -6.68 11.42 -4.90
CA GLY A 61 -6.52 10.10 -5.46
C GLY A 61 -6.78 9.01 -4.44
N VAL A 62 -6.77 7.78 -4.92
CA VAL A 62 -6.85 6.58 -4.07
C VAL A 62 -5.60 5.77 -4.33
N VAL A 63 -4.88 5.44 -3.26
CA VAL A 63 -3.68 4.61 -3.32
C VAL A 63 -4.06 3.22 -2.87
N LEU A 64 -3.70 2.21 -3.66
CA LEU A 64 -3.98 0.82 -3.33
C LEU A 64 -2.74 0.19 -2.71
N VAL A 65 -2.89 -0.34 -1.51
CA VAL A 65 -1.83 -1.06 -0.82
C VAL A 65 -2.21 -2.53 -0.80
N PHE A 66 -1.48 -3.33 -1.59
CA PHE A 66 -1.70 -4.77 -1.69
C PHE A 66 -0.80 -5.46 -0.66
N LEU A 67 -1.40 -6.14 0.30
CA LEU A 67 -0.69 -6.86 1.34
C LEU A 67 -0.70 -8.35 1.01
N PHE A 68 0.49 -8.91 0.80
CA PHE A 68 0.65 -10.31 0.44
C PHE A 68 1.29 -11.09 1.57
N SER A 69 0.78 -12.28 1.82
CA SER A 69 1.32 -13.20 2.81
C SER A 69 1.29 -14.62 2.26
N LYS A 70 2.33 -15.40 2.53
CA LYS A 70 2.33 -16.82 2.19
C LYS A 70 1.21 -17.54 2.95
N SER A 71 0.72 -18.63 2.34
CA SER A 71 -0.24 -19.50 3.00
C SER A 71 0.36 -20.11 4.26
N SER A 72 -0.50 -20.44 5.23
CA SER A 72 -0.12 -21.29 6.36
C SER A 72 0.19 -22.72 5.86
N SER A 73 0.70 -23.57 6.73
CA SER A 73 1.13 -24.91 6.38
C SER A 73 0.05 -25.78 5.73
N ASN A 74 -1.22 -25.45 5.93
CA ASN A 74 -2.35 -26.19 5.34
C ASN A 74 -2.90 -25.53 4.07
N GLY A 75 -2.21 -24.53 3.52
CA GLY A 75 -2.64 -23.81 2.32
C GLY A 75 -3.68 -22.71 2.56
N ALA A 76 -4.15 -22.55 3.79
CA ALA A 76 -5.10 -21.50 4.13
C ALA A 76 -4.40 -20.15 4.32
N LYS A 77 -5.20 -19.08 4.27
CA LYS A 77 -4.72 -17.73 4.55
C LYS A 77 -4.17 -17.64 5.97
N ASP A 78 -2.99 -17.03 6.13
CA ASP A 78 -2.43 -16.76 7.44
C ASP A 78 -3.09 -15.51 8.03
N VAL A 79 -4.22 -15.69 8.67
CA VAL A 79 -5.04 -14.59 9.18
C VAL A 79 -4.31 -13.73 10.21
N PRO A 80 -3.59 -14.30 11.20
CA PRO A 80 -2.85 -13.46 12.14
C PRO A 80 -1.82 -12.56 11.48
N VAL A 81 -1.09 -13.06 10.49
CA VAL A 81 -0.08 -12.28 9.76
C VAL A 81 -0.75 -11.17 8.95
N MET A 82 -1.84 -11.49 8.25
CA MET A 82 -2.57 -10.49 7.48
C MET A 82 -3.15 -9.40 8.37
N ALA A 83 -3.70 -9.79 9.53
CA ALA A 83 -4.23 -8.83 10.50
C ALA A 83 -3.14 -7.90 11.03
N GLU A 84 -1.95 -8.43 11.29
CA GLU A 84 -0.81 -7.62 11.72
C GLU A 84 -0.40 -6.60 10.67
N MET A 85 -0.33 -7.01 9.41
CA MET A 85 0.01 -6.13 8.30
C MET A 85 -1.03 -5.01 8.12
N GLU A 86 -2.32 -5.36 8.15
CA GLU A 86 -3.41 -4.38 8.05
C GLU A 86 -3.38 -3.38 9.21
N GLU A 87 -3.15 -3.85 10.42
CA GLU A 87 -3.07 -2.97 11.61
C GLU A 87 -1.87 -2.03 11.51
N PHE A 88 -0.74 -2.51 10.99
CA PHE A 88 0.42 -1.65 10.77
C PHE A 88 0.09 -0.51 9.82
N VAL A 89 -0.55 -0.81 8.69
CA VAL A 89 -0.93 0.21 7.70
C VAL A 89 -1.91 1.20 8.33
N ARG A 90 -2.91 0.71 9.05
CA ARG A 90 -3.91 1.56 9.71
C ARG A 90 -3.24 2.52 10.70
N THR A 91 -2.31 2.02 11.50
CA THR A 91 -1.58 2.82 12.47
C THR A 91 -0.77 3.92 11.77
N LYS A 92 -0.08 3.58 10.68
CA LYS A 92 0.70 4.56 9.91
C LYS A 92 -0.18 5.63 9.30
N ILE A 93 -1.36 5.29 8.81
CA ILE A 93 -2.31 6.27 8.29
C ILE A 93 -2.73 7.25 9.41
N LEU A 94 -3.05 6.73 10.59
CA LEU A 94 -3.48 7.56 11.73
C LEU A 94 -2.34 8.45 12.26
N GLU A 95 -1.11 7.99 12.22
CA GLU A 95 0.06 8.73 12.70
C GLU A 95 0.61 9.74 11.70
N SER A 96 0.23 9.61 10.42
CA SER A 96 0.79 10.45 9.38
C SER A 96 0.52 11.93 9.63
N ARG A 97 1.59 12.73 9.52
CA ARG A 97 1.53 14.19 9.69
C ARG A 97 2.41 14.82 8.60
N HIS A 98 1.80 15.16 7.50
CA HIS A 98 2.48 15.84 6.40
C HIS A 98 1.70 17.10 6.05
N GLU A 99 2.39 18.18 5.74
CA GLU A 99 1.75 19.46 5.44
C GLU A 99 0.93 19.42 4.15
N HIS A 100 1.34 18.59 3.19
CA HIS A 100 0.76 18.59 1.85
C HIS A 100 0.05 17.29 1.46
N TYR A 101 0.35 16.17 2.13
CA TYR A 101 -0.29 14.89 1.87
C TYR A 101 -1.16 14.49 3.05
N ILE A 102 -2.47 14.64 2.85
CA ILE A 102 -3.46 14.27 3.87
C ILE A 102 -4.02 12.91 3.47
N ILE A 103 -3.88 11.93 4.35
CA ILE A 103 -4.34 10.58 4.05
C ILE A 103 -5.37 10.12 5.07
N SER A 104 -6.28 9.27 4.59
CA SER A 104 -7.29 8.62 5.43
C SER A 104 -7.57 7.23 4.90
N ARG A 105 -8.10 6.37 5.77
CA ARG A 105 -8.42 5.00 5.40
C ARG A 105 -9.65 4.95 4.52
N GLY A 106 -9.54 4.22 3.40
CA GLY A 106 -10.66 3.88 2.56
C GLY A 106 -11.16 2.46 2.84
N SER A 107 -11.55 1.75 1.79
CA SER A 107 -12.04 0.37 1.91
C SER A 107 -10.90 -0.63 2.09
N THR A 108 -11.22 -1.76 2.71
CA THR A 108 -10.29 -2.90 2.85
C THR A 108 -11.04 -4.15 2.40
N TYR A 109 -10.43 -4.95 1.54
CA TYR A 109 -11.09 -6.14 0.99
C TYR A 109 -10.05 -7.19 0.58
N PRO A 110 -10.44 -8.48 0.57
CA PRO A 110 -9.56 -9.52 0.04
C PRO A 110 -9.51 -9.44 -1.48
N ASP A 111 -8.39 -9.82 -2.06
CA ASP A 111 -8.21 -9.88 -3.50
C ASP A 111 -7.70 -11.26 -3.89
N TYR A 112 -8.08 -11.72 -5.10
CA TYR A 112 -7.66 -13.00 -5.64
C TYR A 112 -6.73 -12.76 -6.82
N ASP A 113 -5.43 -12.72 -6.55
CA ASP A 113 -4.44 -12.73 -7.60
C ASP A 113 -3.77 -14.10 -7.65
N SER A 114 -4.09 -14.87 -8.68
CA SER A 114 -3.50 -16.19 -8.88
C SER A 114 -2.09 -16.12 -9.49
N SER A 115 -1.59 -14.93 -9.80
CA SER A 115 -0.29 -14.76 -10.42
C SER A 115 0.87 -15.00 -9.44
N CYS A 116 0.59 -15.01 -8.14
CA CYS A 116 1.58 -15.33 -7.12
C CYS A 116 0.99 -16.34 -6.13
N ASP A 117 1.87 -17.14 -5.51
CA ASP A 117 1.46 -18.14 -4.53
C ASP A 117 1.32 -17.51 -3.14
N MET A 118 0.52 -16.44 -3.07
CA MET A 118 0.31 -15.69 -1.83
C MET A 118 -1.12 -15.20 -1.75
N HIS A 119 -1.63 -15.14 -0.53
CA HIS A 119 -2.93 -14.51 -0.27
C HIS A 119 -2.76 -12.99 -0.23
N CYS A 120 -3.78 -12.26 -0.63
CA CYS A 120 -3.73 -10.82 -0.74
C CYS A 120 -4.95 -10.16 -0.09
N ASN A 121 -4.70 -9.11 0.69
CA ASN A 121 -5.72 -8.16 1.10
C ASN A 121 -5.33 -6.79 0.58
N VAL A 122 -6.31 -5.99 0.18
CA VAL A 122 -6.08 -4.64 -0.34
C VAL A 122 -6.59 -3.63 0.67
N VAL A 123 -5.75 -2.64 0.98
CA VAL A 123 -6.14 -1.49 1.79
C VAL A 123 -6.11 -0.26 0.90
N GLU A 124 -7.24 0.40 0.76
CA GLU A 124 -7.31 1.66 0.01
C GLU A 124 -7.00 2.82 0.94
N ILE A 125 -6.17 3.73 0.47
CA ILE A 125 -5.84 4.96 1.20
C ILE A 125 -6.32 6.13 0.37
N ASN A 126 -7.18 6.96 0.95
CA ASN A 126 -7.62 8.19 0.31
C ASN A 126 -6.55 9.25 0.50
N LEU A 127 -6.16 9.90 -0.58
CA LEU A 127 -5.12 10.92 -0.60
C LEU A 127 -5.69 12.25 -1.04
N THR A 128 -5.40 13.30 -0.28
CA THR A 128 -5.66 14.69 -0.66
C THR A 128 -4.33 15.44 -0.63
N ILE A 129 -4.05 16.20 -1.69
CA ILE A 129 -2.83 16.97 -1.83
C ILE A 129 -3.20 18.44 -1.76
N ILE A 130 -2.63 19.16 -0.82
CA ILE A 130 -2.93 20.58 -0.59
C ILE A 130 -1.70 21.47 -0.67
#